data_15dfbe7d2c2e7cbc453853e17e3c474e
#
_entry.id   15dfbe7d2c2e7cbc453853e17e3c474e
#
_cell.length_a   1.000
_cell.length_b   1.000
_cell.length_c   1.000
_cell.angle_alpha   90.00
_cell.angle_beta   90.00
_cell.angle_gamma   90.00
#
_symmetry.space_group_name_H-M   'P 1'
#
loop_
_entity.id
_entity.type
_entity.pdbx_description
1 polymer ?
#
loop_
_entity_poly.entity_id
_entity_poly.type
_entity_poly.pdbx_seq_one_letter_code
_entity_poly.pdbx_strand_id
1 'polypeptide(L)'
;PDTPEAFAAADSSRNEYVLSITGRVRNRPEGTTNDKMISGKIEILAKEIEVLNAAATPPFQIDDENISENVRLTNRVIDLRRPTMQRNLRLRYQVAMGVRRYLDAQGFIDIETPMLTRSTPEGARDYLVPSRVHPGEFFALPQSPQLFKQLLMVAGFDRYYQITKCFRDEDLRADRQPEFTQIDLETSFLNEDEIMDITEGMAKQVFKDT
;
A
#
# COMPACT_ATOMS: atom_id res chain seq x y z
N PRO A 1 -18.45 -42.90 -0.18
CA PRO A 1 -18.98 -41.57 -0.28
C PRO A 1 -20.23 -41.57 -1.17
N ASP A 2 -21.26 -40.76 -0.84
CA ASP A 2 -22.53 -40.70 -1.56
C ASP A 2 -22.36 -40.06 -2.95
N THR A 3 -21.19 -39.42 -3.20
CA THR A 3 -20.82 -38.74 -4.45
C THR A 3 -19.34 -39.01 -4.78
N PRO A 4 -19.01 -40.18 -5.37
CA PRO A 4 -17.63 -40.59 -5.62
C PRO A 4 -16.86 -39.62 -6.53
N GLU A 5 -17.49 -39.05 -7.54
CA GLU A 5 -16.88 -38.12 -8.48
C GLU A 5 -16.50 -36.79 -7.82
N ALA A 6 -17.41 -36.21 -7.01
CA ALA A 6 -17.10 -35.00 -6.25
C ALA A 6 -15.99 -35.23 -5.21
N PHE A 7 -15.96 -36.42 -4.59
CA PHE A 7 -14.90 -36.82 -3.68
C PHE A 7 -13.54 -36.90 -4.40
N ALA A 8 -13.47 -37.54 -5.57
CA ALA A 8 -12.26 -37.64 -6.37
C ALA A 8 -11.75 -36.26 -6.83
N ALA A 9 -12.66 -35.37 -7.26
CA ALA A 9 -12.32 -33.99 -7.62
C ALA A 9 -11.78 -33.21 -6.43
N ALA A 10 -12.37 -33.35 -5.24
CA ALA A 10 -11.90 -32.70 -4.01
C ALA A 10 -10.51 -33.23 -3.60
N ASP A 11 -10.29 -34.55 -3.66
CA ASP A 11 -9.02 -35.19 -3.28
C ASP A 11 -7.85 -34.80 -4.20
N SER A 12 -8.16 -34.60 -5.49
CA SER A 12 -7.17 -34.14 -6.50
C SER A 12 -6.90 -32.64 -6.47
N SER A 13 -7.77 -31.86 -5.84
CA SER A 13 -7.61 -30.39 -5.78
C SER A 13 -6.42 -29.99 -4.91
N ARG A 14 -5.77 -28.88 -5.28
CA ARG A 14 -4.59 -28.33 -4.58
C ARG A 14 -4.83 -26.87 -4.24
N ASN A 15 -3.92 -26.30 -3.47
CA ASN A 15 -3.97 -24.89 -3.08
C ASN A 15 -4.10 -23.97 -4.31
N GLU A 16 -4.90 -22.94 -4.17
CA GLU A 16 -5.15 -21.91 -5.20
C GLU A 16 -5.95 -22.39 -6.42
N TYR A 17 -6.47 -23.61 -6.42
CA TYR A 17 -7.42 -24.03 -7.45
C TYR A 17 -8.71 -23.21 -7.35
N VAL A 18 -9.28 -22.87 -8.50
CA VAL A 18 -10.61 -22.27 -8.57
C VAL A 18 -11.63 -23.37 -8.86
N LEU A 19 -12.58 -23.52 -7.97
CA LEU A 19 -13.58 -24.59 -8.03
C LEU A 19 -14.98 -23.99 -8.14
N SER A 20 -15.81 -24.63 -8.95
CA SER A 20 -17.27 -24.47 -8.91
C SER A 20 -17.87 -25.64 -8.13
N ILE A 21 -18.64 -25.34 -7.09
CA ILE A 21 -19.21 -26.38 -6.21
C ILE A 21 -20.72 -26.24 -6.21
N THR A 22 -21.41 -27.31 -6.64
CA THR A 22 -22.86 -27.45 -6.50
C THR A 22 -23.15 -28.37 -5.33
N GLY A 23 -23.97 -27.92 -4.39
CA GLY A 23 -24.25 -28.72 -3.20
C GLY A 23 -25.37 -28.17 -2.33
N ARG A 24 -25.62 -28.83 -1.20
CA ARG A 24 -26.60 -28.41 -0.21
C ARG A 24 -25.91 -27.73 0.97
N VAL A 25 -26.32 -26.51 1.30
CA VAL A 25 -25.90 -25.84 2.53
C VAL A 25 -26.59 -26.51 3.73
N ARG A 26 -25.80 -26.80 4.76
CA ARG A 26 -26.30 -27.32 6.03
C ARG A 26 -25.53 -26.73 7.21
N ASN A 27 -26.08 -26.83 8.41
CA ASN A 27 -25.32 -26.54 9.61
C ASN A 27 -24.19 -27.57 9.76
N ARG A 28 -23.03 -27.11 10.23
CA ARG A 28 -21.95 -28.03 10.62
C ARG A 28 -22.41 -28.93 11.75
N PRO A 29 -21.92 -30.18 11.82
CA PRO A 29 -22.15 -31.04 12.96
C PRO A 29 -21.72 -30.39 14.28
N GLU A 30 -22.35 -30.77 15.38
CA GLU A 30 -22.01 -30.25 16.68
C GLU A 30 -20.50 -30.46 16.98
N GLY A 31 -19.85 -29.44 17.53
CA GLY A 31 -18.40 -29.44 17.80
C GLY A 31 -17.49 -29.17 16.60
N THR A 32 -18.00 -28.98 15.38
CA THR A 32 -17.19 -28.70 14.18
C THR A 32 -17.28 -27.25 13.69
N THR A 33 -17.91 -26.36 14.46
CA THR A 33 -17.97 -24.92 14.15
C THR A 33 -16.56 -24.34 14.05
N ASN A 34 -16.32 -23.52 13.03
CA ASN A 34 -15.05 -22.81 12.84
C ASN A 34 -15.22 -21.32 13.11
N ASP A 35 -14.92 -20.90 14.33
CA ASP A 35 -15.09 -19.50 14.76
C ASP A 35 -14.14 -18.50 14.06
N LYS A 36 -13.14 -19.00 13.30
CA LYS A 36 -12.24 -18.17 12.50
C LYS A 36 -12.85 -17.72 11.15
N MET A 37 -14.01 -18.23 10.80
CA MET A 37 -14.72 -17.91 9.56
C MET A 37 -16.07 -17.29 9.84
N ILE A 38 -16.45 -16.25 9.08
CA ILE A 38 -17.78 -15.63 9.18
C ILE A 38 -18.90 -16.66 8.92
N SER A 39 -18.69 -17.59 7.97
CA SER A 39 -19.61 -18.68 7.64
C SER A 39 -19.33 -19.98 8.41
N GLY A 40 -18.58 -19.92 9.48
CA GLY A 40 -18.06 -21.11 10.18
C GLY A 40 -19.10 -22.01 10.86
N LYS A 41 -20.38 -21.59 10.93
CA LYS A 41 -21.51 -22.39 11.42
C LYS A 41 -22.15 -23.29 10.36
N ILE A 42 -21.85 -23.04 9.10
CA ILE A 42 -22.41 -23.76 7.96
C ILE A 42 -21.31 -24.42 7.13
N GLU A 43 -21.72 -25.42 6.36
CA GLU A 43 -20.86 -26.08 5.36
C GLU A 43 -21.69 -26.45 4.12
N ILE A 44 -21.00 -26.73 3.03
CA ILE A 44 -21.61 -27.22 1.80
C ILE A 44 -21.35 -28.71 1.67
N LEU A 45 -22.42 -29.51 1.65
CA LEU A 45 -22.35 -30.92 1.25
C LEU A 45 -22.29 -30.94 -0.29
N ALA A 46 -21.09 -31.08 -0.83
CA ALA A 46 -20.86 -31.03 -2.27
C ALA A 46 -21.49 -32.26 -2.96
N LYS A 47 -22.21 -31.99 -4.06
CA LYS A 47 -22.74 -33.01 -5.00
C LYS A 47 -21.88 -33.09 -6.24
N GLU A 48 -21.45 -31.92 -6.74
CA GLU A 48 -20.61 -31.76 -7.92
C GLU A 48 -19.48 -30.78 -7.61
N ILE A 49 -18.29 -31.08 -8.10
CA ILE A 49 -17.11 -30.20 -8.03
C ILE A 49 -16.49 -30.16 -9.42
N GLU A 50 -16.42 -28.96 -9.97
CA GLU A 50 -15.75 -28.69 -11.23
C GLU A 50 -14.51 -27.83 -10.98
N VAL A 51 -13.36 -28.26 -11.51
CA VAL A 51 -12.13 -27.49 -11.47
C VAL A 51 -12.15 -26.48 -12.62
N LEU A 52 -12.45 -25.21 -12.33
CA LEU A 52 -12.48 -24.14 -13.31
C LEU A 52 -11.06 -23.72 -13.72
N ASN A 53 -10.12 -23.75 -12.78
CA ASN A 53 -8.71 -23.46 -13.04
C ASN A 53 -7.81 -24.20 -12.05
N ALA A 54 -6.82 -24.90 -12.58
CA ALA A 54 -5.77 -25.53 -11.80
C ALA A 54 -4.55 -24.59 -11.72
N ALA A 55 -4.23 -24.13 -10.52
CA ALA A 55 -3.09 -23.26 -10.30
C ALA A 55 -1.77 -24.06 -10.15
N ALA A 56 -0.66 -23.46 -10.54
CA ALA A 56 0.65 -23.94 -10.12
C ALA A 56 0.79 -23.82 -8.59
N THR A 57 1.56 -24.70 -7.99
CA THR A 57 1.82 -24.66 -6.55
C THR A 57 2.49 -23.35 -6.16
N PRO A 58 1.93 -22.56 -5.23
CA PRO A 58 2.56 -21.33 -4.76
C PRO A 58 3.94 -21.61 -4.14
N PRO A 59 4.89 -20.66 -4.22
CA PRO A 59 6.22 -20.82 -3.64
C PRO A 59 6.21 -20.92 -2.11
N PHE A 60 5.12 -20.47 -1.48
CA PHE A 60 4.86 -20.58 -0.04
C PHE A 60 3.36 -20.41 0.25
N GLN A 61 2.94 -20.80 1.43
CA GLN A 61 1.56 -20.58 1.88
C GLN A 61 1.40 -19.16 2.41
N ILE A 62 0.28 -18.51 2.08
CA ILE A 62 0.02 -17.11 2.45
C ILE A 62 -0.17 -16.87 3.94
N ASP A 63 -0.49 -17.91 4.71
CA ASP A 63 -0.67 -17.88 6.16
C ASP A 63 0.58 -18.30 6.95
N ASP A 64 1.65 -18.73 6.27
CA ASP A 64 2.93 -19.02 6.92
C ASP A 64 3.65 -17.71 7.27
N GLU A 65 3.92 -17.50 8.56
CA GLU A 65 4.63 -16.31 9.06
C GLU A 65 6.16 -16.45 9.04
N ASN A 66 6.68 -17.68 8.88
CA ASN A 66 8.12 -17.98 8.98
C ASN A 66 8.87 -17.94 7.65
N ILE A 67 8.36 -17.20 6.64
CA ILE A 67 8.97 -17.11 5.32
C ILE A 67 10.07 -16.06 5.34
N SER A 68 11.27 -16.44 4.85
CA SER A 68 12.40 -15.53 4.76
C SER A 68 12.07 -14.31 3.86
N GLU A 69 12.68 -13.17 4.17
CA GLU A 69 12.47 -11.93 3.44
C GLU A 69 12.82 -12.07 1.95
N ASN A 70 13.92 -12.75 1.63
CA ASN A 70 14.34 -12.96 0.25
C ASN A 70 13.29 -13.71 -0.58
N VAL A 71 12.69 -14.76 -0.01
CA VAL A 71 11.62 -15.53 -0.68
C VAL A 71 10.38 -14.65 -0.88
N ARG A 72 10.01 -13.85 0.11
CA ARG A 72 8.87 -12.91 0.03
C ARG A 72 9.10 -11.84 -1.04
N LEU A 73 10.29 -11.24 -1.08
CA LEU A 73 10.64 -10.20 -2.05
C LEU A 73 10.70 -10.74 -3.49
N THR A 74 11.25 -11.95 -3.67
CA THR A 74 11.28 -12.62 -4.98
C THR A 74 9.87 -12.94 -5.50
N ASN A 75 8.95 -13.25 -4.59
CA ASN A 75 7.57 -13.62 -4.91
C ASN A 75 6.58 -12.57 -4.40
N ARG A 76 6.87 -11.29 -4.63
CA ARG A 76 6.18 -10.15 -4.01
C ARG A 76 4.67 -10.14 -4.23
N VAL A 77 4.19 -10.57 -5.39
CA VAL A 77 2.74 -10.64 -5.68
C VAL A 77 2.03 -11.60 -4.73
N ILE A 78 2.64 -12.74 -4.42
CA ILE A 78 2.09 -13.71 -3.46
C ILE A 78 2.21 -13.18 -2.03
N ASP A 79 3.36 -12.57 -1.68
CA ASP A 79 3.55 -11.94 -0.37
C ASP A 79 2.51 -10.85 -0.07
N LEU A 80 2.10 -10.05 -1.07
CA LEU A 80 1.06 -9.03 -0.91
C LEU A 80 -0.33 -9.61 -0.60
N ARG A 81 -0.56 -10.90 -0.81
CA ARG A 81 -1.79 -11.59 -0.45
C ARG A 81 -1.84 -12.01 1.02
N ARG A 82 -0.71 -11.99 1.72
CA ARG A 82 -0.62 -12.33 3.14
C ARG A 82 -1.44 -11.36 3.99
N PRO A 83 -2.16 -11.85 5.03
CA PRO A 83 -2.99 -11.01 5.89
C PRO A 83 -2.22 -9.81 6.49
N THR A 84 -0.96 -10.03 6.91
CA THR A 84 -0.09 -8.99 7.44
C THR A 84 0.18 -7.89 6.41
N MET A 85 0.51 -8.24 5.17
CA MET A 85 0.76 -7.26 4.10
C MET A 85 -0.51 -6.51 3.69
N GLN A 86 -1.64 -7.21 3.61
CA GLN A 86 -2.95 -6.61 3.36
C GLN A 86 -3.30 -5.59 4.46
N ARG A 87 -3.11 -5.94 5.72
CA ARG A 87 -3.32 -5.03 6.85
C ARG A 87 -2.42 -3.80 6.77
N ASN A 88 -1.12 -3.99 6.50
CA ASN A 88 -0.16 -2.89 6.42
C ASN A 88 -0.48 -1.90 5.29
N LEU A 89 -0.89 -2.40 4.12
CA LEU A 89 -1.29 -1.53 3.00
C LEU A 89 -2.60 -0.79 3.31
N ARG A 90 -3.55 -1.44 3.96
CA ARG A 90 -4.80 -0.79 4.42
C ARG A 90 -4.53 0.29 5.46
N LEU A 91 -3.65 0.00 6.44
CA LEU A 91 -3.22 0.98 7.43
C LEU A 91 -2.57 2.20 6.77
N ARG A 92 -1.63 1.97 5.83
CA ARG A 92 -1.00 3.05 5.06
C ARG A 92 -2.04 3.91 4.32
N TYR A 93 -3.04 3.29 3.69
CA TYR A 93 -4.14 3.99 3.06
C TYR A 93 -4.95 4.83 4.07
N GLN A 94 -5.31 4.26 5.22
CA GLN A 94 -6.05 4.97 6.27
C GLN A 94 -5.28 6.17 6.80
N VAL A 95 -3.98 6.02 7.06
CA VAL A 95 -3.08 7.11 7.47
C VAL A 95 -3.10 8.23 6.43
N ALA A 96 -2.89 7.91 5.15
CA ALA A 96 -2.87 8.91 4.07
C ALA A 96 -4.22 9.65 3.95
N MET A 97 -5.33 8.92 4.09
CA MET A 97 -6.67 9.53 4.08
C MET A 97 -6.95 10.38 5.31
N GLY A 98 -6.47 9.96 6.49
CA GLY A 98 -6.56 10.74 7.73
C GLY A 98 -5.82 12.07 7.62
N VAL A 99 -4.59 12.03 7.11
CA VAL A 99 -3.78 13.23 6.82
C VAL A 99 -4.51 14.18 5.87
N ARG A 100 -5.03 13.68 4.74
CA ARG A 100 -5.77 14.51 3.78
C ARG A 100 -6.98 15.20 4.40
N ARG A 101 -7.81 14.45 5.14
CA ARG A 101 -8.99 15.02 5.81
C ARG A 101 -8.64 16.08 6.83
N TYR A 102 -7.59 15.83 7.62
CA TYR A 102 -7.14 16.79 8.62
C TYR A 102 -6.63 18.07 8.00
N LEU A 103 -5.76 17.98 6.98
CA LEU A 103 -5.18 19.15 6.34
C LEU A 103 -6.22 19.94 5.53
N ASP A 104 -7.14 19.26 4.84
CA ASP A 104 -8.29 19.89 4.18
C ASP A 104 -9.13 20.70 5.17
N ALA A 105 -9.46 20.13 6.33
CA ALA A 105 -10.19 20.82 7.40
C ALA A 105 -9.43 22.02 8.00
N GLN A 106 -8.10 22.06 7.87
CA GLN A 106 -7.25 23.17 8.25
C GLN A 106 -7.06 24.19 7.12
N GLY A 107 -7.73 24.02 5.97
CA GLY A 107 -7.66 24.92 4.81
C GLY A 107 -6.42 24.74 3.94
N PHE A 108 -5.72 23.62 4.04
CA PHE A 108 -4.64 23.27 3.12
C PHE A 108 -5.19 22.74 1.80
N ILE A 109 -4.49 23.05 0.73
CA ILE A 109 -4.81 22.62 -0.63
C ILE A 109 -3.78 21.58 -1.08
N ASP A 110 -4.27 20.40 -1.54
CA ASP A 110 -3.43 19.36 -2.16
C ASP A 110 -3.09 19.77 -3.59
N ILE A 111 -1.82 20.09 -3.84
CA ILE A 111 -1.36 20.52 -5.17
C ILE A 111 -0.22 19.60 -5.62
N GLU A 112 -0.46 18.90 -6.72
CA GLU A 112 0.53 18.04 -7.35
C GLU A 112 1.60 18.88 -8.09
N THR A 113 2.87 18.54 -7.85
CA THR A 113 4.03 19.21 -8.46
C THR A 113 4.75 18.28 -9.45
N PRO A 114 5.47 18.83 -10.45
CA PRO A 114 6.18 18.02 -11.44
C PRO A 114 7.24 17.09 -10.84
N MET A 115 7.31 15.86 -11.38
CA MET A 115 8.36 14.88 -11.05
C MET A 115 9.58 14.97 -11.96
N LEU A 116 9.42 15.36 -13.22
CA LEU A 116 10.54 15.62 -14.12
C LEU A 116 10.92 17.10 -14.01
N THR A 117 11.96 17.39 -13.25
CA THR A 117 12.37 18.75 -12.92
C THR A 117 13.78 19.04 -13.40
N ARG A 118 14.24 20.25 -13.17
CA ARG A 118 15.64 20.62 -13.28
C ARG A 118 16.35 20.22 -11.97
N SER A 119 17.62 19.82 -12.08
CA SER A 119 18.46 19.58 -10.90
C SER A 119 18.52 20.79 -9.99
N THR A 120 18.36 20.59 -8.69
CA THR A 120 18.42 21.63 -7.66
C THR A 120 19.39 21.21 -6.56
N PRO A 121 20.18 22.14 -6.01
CA PRO A 121 21.15 21.82 -4.95
C PRO A 121 20.47 21.71 -3.58
N GLU A 122 19.80 20.58 -3.30
CA GLU A 122 19.07 20.36 -2.04
C GLU A 122 19.85 19.50 -1.01
N GLY A 123 21.14 19.24 -1.23
CA GLY A 123 21.99 18.55 -0.26
C GLY A 123 22.31 17.08 -0.57
N ALA A 124 21.39 16.32 -1.18
CA ALA A 124 21.65 14.98 -1.70
C ALA A 124 22.05 15.03 -3.19
N ARG A 125 22.45 13.89 -3.75
CA ARG A 125 22.59 13.77 -5.22
C ARG A 125 21.23 13.47 -5.83
N ASP A 126 21.00 14.05 -7.03
CA ASP A 126 19.79 13.83 -7.78
C ASP A 126 19.90 12.54 -8.61
N TYR A 127 18.79 11.81 -8.73
CA TYR A 127 18.62 10.82 -9.78
C TYR A 127 18.35 11.54 -11.10
N LEU A 128 19.14 11.24 -12.12
CA LEU A 128 19.03 11.87 -13.44
C LEU A 128 18.29 10.96 -14.42
N VAL A 129 17.38 11.56 -15.18
CA VAL A 129 16.64 10.91 -16.26
C VAL A 129 17.05 11.52 -17.58
N PRO A 130 17.73 10.75 -18.49
CA PRO A 130 18.18 11.29 -19.76
C PRO A 130 17.00 11.70 -20.66
N SER A 131 17.10 12.85 -21.30
CA SER A 131 16.12 13.31 -22.28
C SER A 131 16.33 12.59 -23.61
N ARG A 132 15.28 11.94 -24.11
CA ARG A 132 15.31 11.35 -25.46
C ARG A 132 15.20 12.43 -26.55
N VAL A 133 14.53 13.54 -26.25
CA VAL A 133 14.27 14.62 -27.22
C VAL A 133 15.46 15.56 -27.34
N HIS A 134 16.20 15.77 -26.26
CA HIS A 134 17.35 16.67 -26.19
C HIS A 134 18.61 15.86 -25.84
N PRO A 135 19.40 15.40 -26.84
CA PRO A 135 20.60 14.60 -26.58
C PRO A 135 21.61 15.35 -25.69
N GLY A 136 22.10 14.68 -24.65
CA GLY A 136 23.04 15.26 -23.69
C GLY A 136 22.41 16.06 -22.56
N GLU A 137 21.08 16.23 -22.55
CA GLU A 137 20.33 16.86 -21.46
C GLU A 137 19.61 15.85 -20.59
N PHE A 138 19.37 16.23 -19.31
CA PHE A 138 18.77 15.38 -18.30
C PHE A 138 17.70 16.12 -17.52
N PHE A 139 16.65 15.41 -17.18
CA PHE A 139 15.78 15.78 -16.05
C PHE A 139 16.37 15.26 -14.75
N ALA A 140 15.99 15.85 -13.63
CA ALA A 140 16.24 15.33 -12.29
C ALA A 140 14.93 14.91 -11.63
N LEU A 141 14.97 13.85 -10.83
CA LEU A 141 13.86 13.49 -9.94
C LEU A 141 13.97 14.33 -8.64
N PRO A 142 12.86 14.88 -8.12
CA PRO A 142 12.91 15.81 -7.00
C PRO A 142 13.32 15.12 -5.70
N GLN A 143 14.22 15.75 -4.96
CA GLN A 143 14.57 15.36 -3.58
C GLN A 143 13.46 15.72 -2.60
N SER A 144 12.73 16.79 -2.90
CA SER A 144 11.50 17.27 -2.29
C SER A 144 10.84 18.27 -3.25
N PRO A 145 9.57 18.65 -3.08
CA PRO A 145 8.94 19.71 -3.87
C PRO A 145 9.32 21.13 -3.43
N GLN A 146 10.48 21.33 -2.80
CA GLN A 146 10.88 22.56 -2.12
C GLN A 146 10.74 23.82 -2.98
N LEU A 147 11.25 23.79 -4.21
CA LEU A 147 11.16 24.95 -5.11
C LEU A 147 9.72 25.26 -5.48
N PHE A 148 8.94 24.24 -5.81
CA PHE A 148 7.55 24.41 -6.24
C PHE A 148 6.66 24.92 -5.12
N LYS A 149 6.80 24.39 -3.90
CA LYS A 149 5.98 24.85 -2.77
C LYS A 149 6.26 26.31 -2.40
N GLN A 150 7.52 26.76 -2.49
CA GLN A 150 7.86 28.18 -2.32
C GLN A 150 7.23 29.05 -3.42
N LEU A 151 7.26 28.59 -4.68
CA LEU A 151 6.59 29.30 -5.77
C LEU A 151 5.07 29.36 -5.59
N LEU A 152 4.46 28.32 -5.01
CA LEU A 152 3.04 28.33 -4.68
C LEU A 152 2.70 29.35 -3.59
N MET A 153 3.56 29.55 -2.60
CA MET A 153 3.40 30.65 -1.63
C MET A 153 3.43 32.02 -2.31
N VAL A 154 4.40 32.24 -3.21
CA VAL A 154 4.45 33.47 -4.03
C VAL A 154 3.21 33.63 -4.90
N ALA A 155 2.64 32.55 -5.38
CA ALA A 155 1.40 32.54 -6.18
C ALA A 155 0.12 32.75 -5.35
N GLY A 156 0.23 32.86 -4.01
CA GLY A 156 -0.90 33.16 -3.12
C GLY A 156 -1.63 31.93 -2.57
N PHE A 157 -1.03 30.76 -2.63
CA PHE A 157 -1.53 29.56 -1.96
C PHE A 157 -0.95 29.49 -0.54
N ASP A 158 -1.59 30.10 0.42
CA ASP A 158 -1.05 30.27 1.77
C ASP A 158 -0.94 28.99 2.60
N ARG A 159 -1.60 27.91 2.19
CA ARG A 159 -1.55 26.60 2.85
C ARG A 159 -1.55 25.52 1.78
N TYR A 160 -0.37 24.97 1.54
CA TYR A 160 -0.12 23.89 0.59
C TYR A 160 0.22 22.61 1.33
N TYR A 161 -0.22 21.47 0.83
CA TYR A 161 0.36 20.18 1.15
C TYR A 161 0.38 19.26 -0.07
N GLN A 162 1.18 18.21 0.02
CA GLN A 162 1.20 17.11 -0.94
C GLN A 162 1.70 15.84 -0.25
N ILE A 163 1.10 14.68 -0.53
CA ILE A 163 1.69 13.38 -0.21
C ILE A 163 2.43 12.91 -1.47
N THR A 164 3.74 13.13 -1.50
CA THR A 164 4.55 13.04 -2.70
C THR A 164 5.70 12.04 -2.60
N LYS A 165 6.16 11.56 -3.76
CA LYS A 165 7.39 10.79 -3.88
C LYS A 165 8.60 11.72 -3.88
N CYS A 166 9.64 11.32 -3.15
CA CYS A 166 10.93 12.01 -3.12
C CYS A 166 12.03 11.00 -3.41
N PHE A 167 13.11 11.49 -4.02
CA PHE A 167 14.22 10.67 -4.50
C PHE A 167 15.55 11.26 -4.04
N ARG A 168 16.41 10.45 -3.44
CA ARG A 168 17.75 10.87 -3.01
C ARG A 168 18.75 9.78 -3.29
N ASP A 169 19.76 10.07 -4.12
CA ASP A 169 20.87 9.17 -4.41
C ASP A 169 21.93 9.30 -3.30
N GLU A 170 21.65 8.67 -2.17
CA GLU A 170 22.49 8.66 -0.98
C GLU A 170 22.80 7.22 -0.55
N ASP A 171 23.78 7.08 0.35
CA ASP A 171 24.08 5.79 0.96
C ASP A 171 22.88 5.26 1.78
N LEU A 172 22.52 4.02 1.51
CA LEU A 172 21.41 3.36 2.18
C LEU A 172 21.73 3.09 3.65
N ARG A 173 20.74 3.31 4.51
CA ARG A 173 20.75 2.92 5.92
C ARG A 173 19.51 2.08 6.21
N ALA A 174 19.44 1.45 7.38
CA ALA A 174 18.33 0.58 7.77
C ALA A 174 16.94 1.26 7.66
N ASP A 175 16.89 2.57 7.86
CA ASP A 175 15.69 3.41 7.87
C ASP A 175 15.57 4.33 6.64
N ARG A 176 16.48 4.23 5.66
CA ARG A 176 16.50 5.10 4.48
C ARG A 176 16.40 4.32 3.18
N GLN A 177 15.54 4.80 2.31
CA GLN A 177 15.36 4.30 0.96
C GLN A 177 15.63 5.42 -0.05
N PRO A 178 16.15 5.10 -1.26
CA PRO A 178 16.42 6.09 -2.30
C PRO A 178 15.13 6.72 -2.85
N GLU A 179 14.02 6.00 -2.76
CA GLU A 179 12.68 6.47 -3.07
C GLU A 179 11.80 6.33 -1.83
N PHE A 180 11.18 7.41 -1.41
CA PHE A 180 10.31 7.44 -0.23
C PHE A 180 9.14 8.41 -0.42
N THR A 181 8.17 8.37 0.48
CA THR A 181 7.02 9.26 0.44
C THR A 181 7.12 10.27 1.57
N GLN A 182 6.91 11.56 1.27
CA GLN A 182 6.77 12.63 2.25
C GLN A 182 5.31 13.09 2.34
N ILE A 183 4.90 13.48 3.54
CA ILE A 183 3.81 14.42 3.75
C ILE A 183 4.50 15.78 3.78
N ASP A 184 4.40 16.53 2.71
CA ASP A 184 5.07 17.81 2.55
C ASP A 184 4.08 18.95 2.73
N LEU A 185 4.45 19.96 3.49
CA LEU A 185 3.61 21.12 3.79
C LEU A 185 4.42 22.40 3.56
N GLU A 186 3.71 23.48 3.19
CA GLU A 186 4.25 24.83 3.19
C GLU A 186 3.14 25.81 3.56
N THR A 187 3.49 26.83 4.33
CA THR A 187 2.55 27.84 4.78
C THR A 187 3.14 29.24 4.73
N SER A 188 2.30 30.24 4.46
CA SER A 188 2.59 31.65 4.64
C SER A 188 2.02 32.15 5.96
N PHE A 189 2.66 33.14 6.58
CA PHE A 189 2.16 33.91 7.74
C PHE A 189 1.94 33.11 9.04
N LEU A 190 2.43 31.89 9.14
CA LEU A 190 2.43 31.13 10.38
C LEU A 190 3.81 31.16 11.06
N ASN A 191 3.80 31.16 12.38
CA ASN A 191 5.00 31.01 13.19
C ASN A 191 5.26 29.53 13.51
N GLU A 192 6.39 29.25 14.18
CA GLU A 192 6.82 27.89 14.52
C GLU A 192 5.86 27.17 15.45
N ASP A 193 5.25 27.85 16.42
CA ASP A 193 4.30 27.24 17.36
C ASP A 193 3.01 26.80 16.64
N GLU A 194 2.51 27.63 15.72
CA GLU A 194 1.34 27.32 14.90
C GLU A 194 1.59 26.10 13.96
N ILE A 195 2.79 25.98 13.40
CA ILE A 195 3.19 24.82 12.60
C ILE A 195 3.27 23.56 13.47
N MET A 196 3.84 23.67 14.68
CA MET A 196 3.89 22.55 15.62
C MET A 196 2.50 22.10 16.04
N ASP A 197 1.59 23.02 16.33
CA ASP A 197 0.21 22.73 16.71
C ASP A 197 -0.55 21.99 15.60
N ILE A 198 -0.42 22.43 14.35
CA ILE A 198 -1.01 21.76 13.17
C ILE A 198 -0.45 20.35 13.02
N THR A 199 0.86 20.19 13.12
CA THR A 199 1.55 18.90 12.93
C THR A 199 1.22 17.93 14.06
N GLU A 200 1.23 18.40 15.30
CA GLU A 200 0.81 17.59 16.46
C GLU A 200 -0.66 17.18 16.38
N GLY A 201 -1.52 18.12 16.02
CA GLY A 201 -2.95 17.85 15.84
C GLY A 201 -3.19 16.82 14.74
N MET A 202 -2.47 16.91 13.62
CA MET A 202 -2.52 15.92 12.54
C MET A 202 -2.10 14.53 13.04
N ALA A 203 -0.97 14.45 13.73
CA ALA A 203 -0.47 13.19 14.25
C ALA A 203 -1.47 12.56 15.23
N LYS A 204 -1.95 13.33 16.22
CA LYS A 204 -2.94 12.87 17.20
C LYS A 204 -4.23 12.36 16.53
N GLN A 205 -4.73 13.07 15.51
CA GLN A 205 -5.95 12.66 14.81
C GLN A 205 -5.73 11.36 14.02
N VAL A 206 -4.61 11.24 13.30
CA VAL A 206 -4.27 10.01 12.56
C VAL A 206 -4.18 8.80 13.50
N PHE A 207 -3.47 8.92 14.64
CA PHE A 207 -3.39 7.83 15.62
C PHE A 207 -4.72 7.47 16.27
N LYS A 208 -5.65 8.40 16.33
CA LYS A 208 -7.01 8.14 16.84
C LYS A 208 -7.89 7.41 15.83
N ASP A 209 -7.66 7.65 14.54
CA ASP A 209 -8.49 7.13 13.44
C ASP A 209 -8.00 5.76 12.92
N THR A 210 -6.80 5.31 13.31
CA THR A 210 -6.16 4.06 12.86
C THR A 210 -5.94 3.06 13.98
#